data_94c4702283fd684dd3ff3dcfa60f9f49
#
_entry.id   94c4702283fd684dd3ff3dcfa60f9f49
#
_cell.length_a   1.000
_cell.length_b   1.000
_cell.length_c   1.000
_cell.angle_alpha   90.00
_cell.angle_beta   90.00
_cell.angle_gamma   90.00
#
_symmetry.space_group_name_H-M   'P 1'
#
loop_
_entity.id
_entity.type
_entity.pdbx_description
1 polymer ?
#
loop_
_entity_poly.entity_id
_entity_poly.type
_entity_poly.pdbx_seq_one_letter_code
_entity_poly.pdbx_strand_id
1 'polypeptide(L)'
;MAKAFDVSKFRKDITKAIDGLSIGFNDPTDWISTGNHALNYLISGDFNKGVPLGKVTVFAGESGSGKSFICSGNLVRHAQQQGIFVVLVDTENALDEAWLHALGVSTDEDKLLKLNMAMIDDVGRTISEFMKSYKVMPETDRPKVLFIIDSLGMLLTPTDVNQFEAGDMKGDMGRKPKALTALVRNCVNMFGSYNVGLVATNHTYASQDMFDPDDKISGGQGFVYASSIVVAMKKLKLKEDEDGNKVSEVRGIRSACKIMKTRYSKPFESVQVKIPYDTGMSPYSGLLDLIEKAELVKKEGNSLVYTTLDGEIIKKFRKGWERNDDNCLDRVMAEFPQRQAKISTVALQEEESEA
;
A
#
# COMPACT_ATOMS: atom_id res chain seq x y z
N MET A 1 4.74 52.94 -15.43
CA MET A 1 5.35 51.61 -15.25
C MET A 1 4.44 50.77 -14.37
N ALA A 2 3.94 49.64 -14.84
CA ALA A 2 3.14 48.73 -14.03
C ALA A 2 4.06 48.20 -12.91
N LYS A 3 3.61 48.27 -11.63
CA LYS A 3 4.34 47.68 -10.52
C LYS A 3 4.44 46.16 -10.76
N ALA A 4 5.65 45.61 -10.72
CA ALA A 4 5.85 44.15 -10.78
C ALA A 4 5.04 43.47 -9.69
N PHE A 5 4.43 42.34 -10.01
CA PHE A 5 3.64 41.54 -9.05
C PHE A 5 4.55 41.01 -7.95
N ASP A 6 4.26 41.37 -6.70
CA ASP A 6 5.02 40.91 -5.52
C ASP A 6 4.50 39.58 -5.03
N VAL A 7 5.18 38.48 -5.45
CA VAL A 7 4.87 37.11 -5.09
C VAL A 7 4.96 36.91 -3.58
N SER A 8 5.92 37.49 -2.88
CA SER A 8 6.11 37.31 -1.44
C SER A 8 4.96 37.94 -0.65
N LYS A 9 4.48 39.10 -1.06
CA LYS A 9 3.32 39.76 -0.47
C LYS A 9 2.06 38.92 -0.73
N PHE A 10 1.85 38.49 -1.97
CA PHE A 10 0.70 37.64 -2.34
C PHE A 10 0.65 36.34 -1.51
N ARG A 11 1.79 35.64 -1.33
CA ARG A 11 1.87 34.45 -0.49
C ARG A 11 1.43 34.71 0.95
N LYS A 12 1.90 35.79 1.56
CA LYS A 12 1.51 36.20 2.91
C LYS A 12 0.02 36.55 3.01
N ASP A 13 -0.50 37.26 2.05
CA ASP A 13 -1.89 37.70 2.04
C ASP A 13 -2.86 36.55 1.88
N ILE A 14 -2.57 35.59 0.97
CA ILE A 14 -3.43 34.43 0.75
C ILE A 14 -3.39 33.45 1.94
N THR A 15 -2.23 33.28 2.61
CA THR A 15 -2.11 32.45 3.81
C THR A 15 -2.92 33.00 4.97
N LYS A 16 -3.05 34.34 5.06
CA LYS A 16 -3.88 34.99 6.08
C LYS A 16 -5.38 34.95 5.75
N ALA A 17 -5.72 34.96 4.47
CA ALA A 17 -7.10 35.04 4.00
C ALA A 17 -7.81 33.68 4.02
N ILE A 18 -7.09 32.57 3.96
CA ILE A 18 -7.64 31.22 3.85
C ILE A 18 -7.13 30.35 5.00
N ASP A 19 -8.01 30.06 5.96
CA ASP A 19 -7.68 29.18 7.07
C ASP A 19 -7.38 27.74 6.58
N GLY A 20 -6.29 27.18 7.09
CA GLY A 20 -5.87 25.83 6.74
C GLY A 20 -5.21 25.70 5.36
N LEU A 21 -4.87 26.82 4.71
CA LEU A 21 -4.10 26.80 3.46
C LEU A 21 -2.69 26.24 3.71
N SER A 22 -2.38 25.10 3.06
CA SER A 22 -1.03 24.55 3.00
C SER A 22 -0.29 25.12 1.80
N ILE A 23 0.92 25.64 2.00
CA ILE A 23 1.79 26.12 0.93
C ILE A 23 2.99 25.20 0.80
N GLY A 24 3.28 24.76 -0.42
CA GLY A 24 4.41 23.87 -0.72
C GLY A 24 3.98 22.50 -1.22
N PHE A 25 4.93 21.58 -1.19
CA PHE A 25 4.70 20.18 -1.60
C PHE A 25 4.28 19.37 -0.37
N ASN A 26 3.25 18.54 -0.54
CA ASN A 26 2.78 17.61 0.50
C ASN A 26 3.32 16.20 0.20
N ASP A 27 4.65 16.08 0.09
CA ASP A 27 5.29 14.79 -0.09
C ASP A 27 5.26 14.02 1.23
N PRO A 28 5.00 12.70 1.18
CA PRO A 28 5.01 11.89 2.39
C PRO A 28 6.40 11.83 3.02
N THR A 29 6.48 12.12 4.31
CA THR A 29 7.70 11.97 5.12
C THR A 29 7.78 10.62 5.79
N ASP A 30 6.63 10.03 6.10
CA ASP A 30 6.51 8.79 6.85
C ASP A 30 5.91 7.69 5.99
N TRP A 31 6.56 6.52 6.01
CA TRP A 31 6.22 5.37 5.21
C TRP A 31 6.20 4.12 6.08
N ILE A 32 5.21 3.26 5.84
CA ILE A 32 5.03 2.01 6.60
C ILE A 32 5.32 0.85 5.65
N SER A 33 6.23 -0.04 6.05
CA SER A 33 6.57 -1.23 5.27
C SER A 33 5.37 -2.18 5.19
N THR A 34 5.14 -2.76 4.02
CA THR A 34 4.18 -3.87 3.84
C THR A 34 4.70 -5.18 4.46
N GLY A 35 5.96 -5.22 4.87
CA GLY A 35 6.66 -6.42 5.30
C GLY A 35 7.31 -7.20 4.17
N ASN A 36 7.28 -6.68 2.93
CA ASN A 36 7.92 -7.29 1.78
C ASN A 36 8.64 -6.24 0.93
N HIS A 37 9.94 -6.44 0.71
CA HIS A 37 10.80 -5.47 0.02
C HIS A 37 10.41 -5.24 -1.44
N ALA A 38 10.07 -6.30 -2.17
CA ALA A 38 9.67 -6.17 -3.57
C ALA A 38 8.34 -5.39 -3.72
N LEU A 39 7.34 -5.68 -2.86
CA LEU A 39 6.08 -4.96 -2.87
C LEU A 39 6.27 -3.49 -2.45
N ASN A 40 7.08 -3.22 -1.44
CA ASN A 40 7.46 -1.86 -1.05
C ASN A 40 8.02 -1.09 -2.25
N TYR A 41 9.00 -1.69 -2.94
CA TYR A 41 9.64 -1.06 -4.10
C TYR A 41 8.63 -0.77 -5.23
N LEU A 42 7.73 -1.70 -5.52
CA LEU A 42 6.71 -1.46 -6.54
C LEU A 42 5.74 -0.34 -6.17
N ILE A 43 5.45 -0.14 -4.88
CA ILE A 43 4.58 0.93 -4.40
C ILE A 43 5.28 2.29 -4.44
N SER A 44 6.52 2.37 -3.94
CA SER A 44 7.18 3.62 -3.60
C SER A 44 8.47 3.92 -4.38
N GLY A 45 9.08 2.91 -5.02
CA GLY A 45 10.43 3.00 -5.57
C GLY A 45 11.55 2.79 -4.55
N ASP A 46 11.22 2.40 -3.31
CA ASP A 46 12.18 2.16 -2.22
C ASP A 46 11.85 0.83 -1.54
N PHE A 47 12.83 -0.03 -1.32
CA PHE A 47 12.63 -1.37 -0.77
C PHE A 47 12.11 -1.38 0.68
N ASN A 48 12.28 -0.29 1.42
CA ASN A 48 11.87 -0.16 2.82
C ASN A 48 10.63 0.70 3.02
N LYS A 49 10.13 1.39 1.98
CA LYS A 49 8.98 2.28 2.01
C LYS A 49 7.78 1.63 1.32
N GLY A 50 6.79 1.22 2.08
CA GLY A 50 5.54 0.66 1.58
C GLY A 50 4.48 1.72 1.36
N VAL A 51 3.53 1.85 2.29
CA VAL A 51 2.43 2.82 2.19
C VAL A 51 2.76 4.12 2.91
N PRO A 52 2.45 5.28 2.32
CA PRO A 52 2.74 6.58 2.93
C PRO A 52 1.63 7.04 3.87
N LEU A 53 1.98 7.74 4.96
CA LEU A 53 1.04 8.60 5.67
C LEU A 53 0.71 9.85 4.82
N GLY A 54 -0.38 10.53 5.16
CA GLY A 54 -0.90 11.67 4.38
C GLY A 54 -1.58 11.29 3.07
N LYS A 55 -1.75 10.00 2.77
CA LYS A 55 -2.32 9.50 1.51
C LYS A 55 -3.33 8.39 1.76
N VAL A 56 -4.06 8.03 0.70
CA VAL A 56 -5.00 6.90 0.68
C VAL A 56 -4.46 5.81 -0.23
N THR A 57 -4.33 4.60 0.32
CA THR A 57 -3.90 3.39 -0.39
C THR A 57 -5.00 2.35 -0.36
N VAL A 58 -5.30 1.71 -1.50
CA VAL A 58 -6.29 0.65 -1.62
C VAL A 58 -5.63 -0.64 -2.06
N PHE A 59 -5.90 -1.73 -1.34
CA PHE A 59 -5.55 -3.10 -1.72
C PHE A 59 -6.84 -3.82 -2.12
N ALA A 60 -6.99 -4.17 -3.38
CA ALA A 60 -8.18 -4.80 -3.92
C ALA A 60 -7.87 -6.20 -4.47
N GLY A 61 -8.73 -7.18 -4.17
CA GLY A 61 -8.54 -8.54 -4.67
C GLY A 61 -9.64 -9.50 -4.21
N GLU A 62 -9.63 -10.69 -4.77
CA GLU A 62 -10.55 -11.76 -4.38
C GLU A 62 -10.38 -12.19 -2.92
N SER A 63 -11.35 -12.91 -2.39
CA SER A 63 -11.27 -13.47 -1.03
C SER A 63 -10.08 -14.43 -0.91
N GLY A 64 -9.33 -14.30 0.20
CA GLY A 64 -8.14 -15.10 0.46
C GLY A 64 -6.92 -14.74 -0.38
N SER A 65 -6.88 -13.56 -1.04
CA SER A 65 -5.69 -13.08 -1.77
C SER A 65 -4.59 -12.50 -0.86
N GLY A 66 -4.80 -12.43 0.46
CA GLY A 66 -3.82 -11.94 1.44
C GLY A 66 -4.00 -10.47 1.84
N LYS A 67 -5.11 -9.82 1.45
CA LYS A 67 -5.37 -8.40 1.78
C LYS A 67 -5.28 -8.12 3.28
N SER A 68 -6.11 -8.81 4.07
CA SER A 68 -6.15 -8.62 5.54
C SER A 68 -4.81 -8.98 6.19
N PHE A 69 -4.12 -10.03 5.68
CA PHE A 69 -2.79 -10.40 6.17
C PHE A 69 -1.79 -9.25 6.01
N ILE A 70 -1.76 -8.60 4.85
CA ILE A 70 -0.87 -7.46 4.60
C ILE A 70 -1.36 -6.22 5.33
N CYS A 71 -2.66 -5.88 5.20
CA CYS A 71 -3.18 -4.59 5.68
C CYS A 71 -3.43 -4.59 7.19
N SER A 72 -4.22 -5.58 7.69
CA SER A 72 -4.63 -5.63 9.10
C SER A 72 -3.60 -6.35 9.99
N GLY A 73 -2.67 -7.10 9.39
CA GLY A 73 -1.54 -7.74 10.08
C GLY A 73 -0.24 -6.95 9.93
N ASN A 74 0.45 -7.12 8.81
CA ASN A 74 1.81 -6.60 8.63
C ASN A 74 1.91 -5.07 8.71
N LEU A 75 1.03 -4.32 8.04
CA LEU A 75 1.06 -2.86 8.09
C LEU A 75 0.78 -2.35 9.50
N VAL A 76 -0.16 -2.97 10.25
CA VAL A 76 -0.42 -2.60 11.65
C VAL A 76 0.82 -2.81 12.49
N ARG A 77 1.43 -4.01 12.42
CA ARG A 77 2.66 -4.32 13.15
C ARG A 77 3.79 -3.33 12.86
N HIS A 78 4.05 -3.04 11.57
CA HIS A 78 5.12 -2.10 11.21
C HIS A 78 4.79 -0.65 11.57
N ALA A 79 3.52 -0.25 11.55
CA ALA A 79 3.07 1.05 12.04
C ALA A 79 3.34 1.19 13.54
N GLN A 80 2.94 0.19 14.34
CA GLN A 80 3.16 0.16 15.79
C GLN A 80 4.64 0.19 16.15
N GLN A 81 5.51 -0.52 15.41
CA GLN A 81 6.97 -0.48 15.59
C GLN A 81 7.56 0.93 15.37
N GLN A 82 6.89 1.77 14.59
CA GLN A 82 7.27 3.16 14.35
C GLN A 82 6.57 4.16 15.29
N GLY A 83 5.84 3.67 16.30
CA GLY A 83 5.06 4.53 17.21
C GLY A 83 3.85 5.20 16.54
N ILE A 84 3.33 4.62 15.46
CA ILE A 84 2.15 5.09 14.77
C ILE A 84 0.93 4.45 15.42
N PHE A 85 -0.02 5.27 15.87
CA PHE A 85 -1.29 4.79 16.39
C PHE A 85 -2.19 4.28 15.26
N VAL A 86 -2.84 3.14 15.45
CA VAL A 86 -3.67 2.51 14.42
C VAL A 86 -5.13 2.50 14.82
N VAL A 87 -5.99 2.96 13.92
CA VAL A 87 -7.45 2.80 14.01
C VAL A 87 -7.88 1.77 12.97
N LEU A 88 -8.28 0.59 13.43
CA LEU A 88 -8.66 -0.54 12.59
C LEU A 88 -10.17 -0.71 12.58
N VAL A 89 -10.80 -0.39 11.46
CA VAL A 89 -12.24 -0.57 11.22
C VAL A 89 -12.46 -1.93 10.55
N ASP A 90 -12.99 -2.87 11.31
CA ASP A 90 -13.37 -4.22 10.87
C ASP A 90 -14.86 -4.20 10.46
N THR A 91 -15.11 -4.27 9.17
CA THR A 91 -16.48 -4.23 8.62
C THR A 91 -17.06 -5.63 8.37
N GLU A 92 -16.20 -6.65 8.42
CA GLU A 92 -16.56 -8.06 8.20
C GLU A 92 -16.75 -8.81 9.52
N ASN A 93 -16.38 -8.20 10.66
CA ASN A 93 -16.31 -8.85 11.98
C ASN A 93 -15.50 -10.16 11.96
N ALA A 94 -14.44 -10.18 11.18
CA ALA A 94 -13.64 -11.38 10.90
C ALA A 94 -12.26 -11.37 11.57
N LEU A 95 -11.83 -10.23 12.13
CA LEU A 95 -10.52 -10.08 12.74
C LEU A 95 -10.60 -10.37 14.24
N ASP A 96 -10.08 -11.51 14.65
CA ASP A 96 -9.96 -11.87 16.05
C ASP A 96 -8.59 -11.48 16.65
N GLU A 97 -8.54 -11.35 17.98
CA GLU A 97 -7.37 -10.89 18.71
C GLU A 97 -6.22 -11.89 18.65
N ALA A 98 -6.52 -13.19 18.73
CA ALA A 98 -5.50 -14.24 18.69
C ALA A 98 -4.79 -14.24 17.33
N TRP A 99 -5.53 -14.04 16.25
CA TRP A 99 -4.96 -13.92 14.90
C TRP A 99 -4.07 -12.68 14.77
N LEU A 100 -4.51 -11.52 15.31
CA LEU A 100 -3.70 -10.30 15.30
C LEU A 100 -2.39 -10.50 16.10
N HIS A 101 -2.47 -11.10 17.29
CA HIS A 101 -1.30 -11.42 18.10
C HIS A 101 -0.34 -12.38 17.38
N ALA A 102 -0.86 -13.40 16.70
CA ALA A 102 -0.05 -14.34 15.91
C ALA A 102 0.74 -13.64 14.79
N LEU A 103 0.24 -12.52 14.28
CA LEU A 103 0.93 -11.67 13.31
C LEU A 103 1.88 -10.63 13.95
N GLY A 104 1.97 -10.62 15.29
CA GLY A 104 2.82 -9.69 16.04
C GLY A 104 2.22 -8.28 16.20
N VAL A 105 0.91 -8.16 16.06
CA VAL A 105 0.16 -6.93 16.33
C VAL A 105 -0.12 -6.83 17.83
N SER A 106 0.19 -5.68 18.44
CA SER A 106 -0.24 -5.38 19.81
C SER A 106 -1.69 -4.88 19.78
N THR A 107 -2.50 -5.39 20.71
CA THR A 107 -3.89 -4.93 20.93
C THR A 107 -4.01 -3.96 22.10
N ASP A 108 -2.88 -3.47 22.63
CA ASP A 108 -2.84 -2.45 23.67
C ASP A 108 -3.61 -1.20 23.23
N GLU A 109 -4.43 -0.63 24.11
CA GLU A 109 -5.32 0.52 23.80
C GLU A 109 -4.55 1.79 23.41
N ASP A 110 -3.30 1.93 23.81
CA ASP A 110 -2.42 3.03 23.42
C ASP A 110 -1.80 2.87 22.02
N LYS A 111 -1.96 1.68 21.39
CA LYS A 111 -1.40 1.35 20.06
C LYS A 111 -2.44 1.02 19.01
N LEU A 112 -3.60 0.48 19.44
CA LEU A 112 -4.65 0.02 18.53
C LEU A 112 -6.04 0.37 19.06
N LEU A 113 -6.84 1.04 18.23
CA LEU A 113 -8.28 1.16 18.40
C LEU A 113 -8.97 0.31 17.35
N LYS A 114 -9.51 -0.87 17.75
CA LYS A 114 -10.32 -1.71 16.84
C LYS A 114 -11.80 -1.32 16.97
N LEU A 115 -12.43 -1.03 15.85
CA LEU A 115 -13.83 -0.63 15.74
C LEU A 115 -14.58 -1.58 14.80
N ASN A 116 -15.75 -2.05 15.20
CA ASN A 116 -16.66 -2.79 14.33
C ASN A 116 -17.71 -1.82 13.79
N MET A 117 -17.74 -1.58 12.50
CA MET A 117 -18.64 -0.62 11.85
C MET A 117 -19.21 -1.20 10.57
N ALA A 118 -20.51 -0.99 10.35
CA ALA A 118 -21.18 -1.45 9.15
C ALA A 118 -21.56 -0.29 8.20
N MET A 119 -21.68 0.95 8.70
CA MET A 119 -22.20 2.07 7.92
C MET A 119 -21.10 2.98 7.39
N ILE A 120 -21.17 3.36 6.11
CA ILE A 120 -20.25 4.33 5.50
C ILE A 120 -20.28 5.66 6.24
N ASP A 121 -21.47 6.10 6.64
CA ASP A 121 -21.67 7.38 7.32
C ASP A 121 -21.02 7.40 8.71
N ASP A 122 -21.03 6.28 9.44
CA ASP A 122 -20.41 6.19 10.76
C ASP A 122 -18.87 6.20 10.65
N VAL A 123 -18.31 5.51 9.65
CA VAL A 123 -16.87 5.60 9.33
C VAL A 123 -16.48 7.03 9.00
N GLY A 124 -17.25 7.70 8.13
CA GLY A 124 -17.01 9.09 7.76
C GLY A 124 -17.10 10.04 8.98
N ARG A 125 -18.06 9.83 9.86
CA ARG A 125 -18.23 10.60 11.10
C ARG A 125 -17.04 10.38 12.04
N THR A 126 -16.64 9.14 12.26
CA THR A 126 -15.50 8.79 13.12
C THR A 126 -14.21 9.49 12.65
N ILE A 127 -13.91 9.41 11.35
CA ILE A 127 -12.75 10.11 10.78
C ILE A 127 -12.88 11.63 10.92
N SER A 128 -14.06 12.18 10.69
CA SER A 128 -14.30 13.62 10.79
C SER A 128 -14.12 14.14 12.23
N GLU A 129 -14.67 13.44 13.23
CA GLU A 129 -14.53 13.82 14.64
C GLU A 129 -13.07 13.68 15.10
N PHE A 130 -12.39 12.62 14.70
CA PHE A 130 -10.96 12.47 14.93
C PHE A 130 -10.19 13.68 14.37
N MET A 131 -10.41 14.02 13.11
CA MET A 131 -9.68 15.12 12.45
C MET A 131 -10.00 16.50 13.05
N LYS A 132 -11.21 16.73 13.56
CA LYS A 132 -11.54 17.96 14.30
C LYS A 132 -10.68 18.09 15.56
N SER A 133 -10.62 17.03 16.36
CA SER A 133 -9.80 16.99 17.57
C SER A 133 -8.31 17.09 17.26
N TYR A 134 -7.86 16.38 16.21
CA TYR A 134 -6.47 16.35 15.78
C TYR A 134 -5.94 17.72 15.31
N LYS A 135 -6.75 18.47 14.57
CA LYS A 135 -6.35 19.78 14.01
C LYS A 135 -6.14 20.85 15.07
N VAL A 136 -6.84 20.79 16.19
CA VAL A 136 -6.70 21.76 17.29
C VAL A 136 -5.52 21.44 18.21
N MET A 137 -4.92 20.26 18.10
CA MET A 137 -3.70 19.92 18.84
C MET A 137 -2.51 20.73 18.32
N PRO A 138 -1.57 21.14 19.20
CA PRO A 138 -0.29 21.67 18.77
C PRO A 138 0.41 20.71 17.80
N GLU A 139 1.08 21.20 16.79
CA GLU A 139 1.73 20.35 15.77
C GLU A 139 2.73 19.36 16.38
N THR A 140 3.47 19.78 17.42
CA THR A 140 4.42 18.96 18.16
C THR A 140 3.80 17.77 18.90
N ASP A 141 2.51 17.87 19.24
CA ASP A 141 1.80 16.91 20.06
C ASP A 141 0.93 15.96 19.23
N ARG A 142 0.83 16.22 17.91
CA ARG A 142 0.04 15.41 17.00
C ARG A 142 0.67 14.04 16.78
N PRO A 143 -0.02 12.93 17.15
CA PRO A 143 0.48 11.59 16.86
C PRO A 143 0.45 11.30 15.36
N LYS A 144 1.28 10.39 14.90
CA LYS A 144 1.13 9.76 13.58
C LYS A 144 0.03 8.73 13.67
N VAL A 145 -0.89 8.71 12.71
CA VAL A 145 -2.07 7.83 12.76
C VAL A 145 -2.30 7.14 11.42
N LEU A 146 -2.57 5.84 11.49
CA LEU A 146 -2.99 5.04 10.35
C LEU A 146 -4.43 4.53 10.57
N PHE A 147 -5.34 4.93 9.69
CA PHE A 147 -6.65 4.30 9.58
C PHE A 147 -6.56 3.10 8.65
N ILE A 148 -7.16 1.98 9.06
CA ILE A 148 -7.34 0.80 8.21
C ILE A 148 -8.82 0.48 8.15
N ILE A 149 -9.38 0.27 6.95
CA ILE A 149 -10.75 -0.18 6.74
C ILE A 149 -10.70 -1.53 6.02
N ASP A 150 -11.14 -2.57 6.70
CA ASP A 150 -11.17 -3.93 6.17
C ASP A 150 -12.62 -4.48 6.26
N SER A 151 -13.41 -4.37 5.20
CA SER A 151 -13.16 -3.84 3.84
C SER A 151 -14.19 -2.76 3.45
N LEU A 152 -13.86 -1.89 2.47
CA LEU A 152 -14.80 -0.90 1.93
C LEU A 152 -16.04 -1.54 1.32
N GLY A 153 -15.89 -2.70 0.68
CA GLY A 153 -16.98 -3.40 -0.02
C GLY A 153 -18.11 -3.86 0.88
N MET A 154 -17.82 -4.10 2.17
CA MET A 154 -18.84 -4.57 3.15
C MET A 154 -19.63 -3.44 3.79
N LEU A 155 -19.17 -2.20 3.70
CA LEU A 155 -19.88 -1.06 4.24
C LEU A 155 -21.25 -0.88 3.57
N LEU A 156 -22.23 -0.46 4.35
CA LEU A 156 -23.62 -0.26 3.95
C LEU A 156 -23.97 1.23 3.88
N THR A 157 -24.93 1.55 3.03
CA THR A 157 -25.65 2.84 3.04
C THR A 157 -26.96 2.72 3.82
N PRO A 158 -27.56 3.82 4.28
CA PRO A 158 -28.90 3.78 4.87
C PRO A 158 -29.95 3.16 3.93
N THR A 159 -29.78 3.31 2.62
CA THR A 159 -30.66 2.69 1.63
C THR A 159 -30.54 1.17 1.64
N ASP A 160 -29.31 0.61 1.76
CA ASP A 160 -29.11 -0.85 1.84
C ASP A 160 -29.87 -1.42 3.05
N VAL A 161 -29.81 -0.74 4.20
CA VAL A 161 -30.51 -1.15 5.44
C VAL A 161 -32.02 -1.07 5.27
N ASN A 162 -32.55 0.06 4.78
CA ASN A 162 -33.99 0.25 4.58
C ASN A 162 -34.56 -0.77 3.59
N GLN A 163 -33.84 -1.11 2.53
CA GLN A 163 -34.26 -2.13 1.57
C GLN A 163 -34.29 -3.52 2.21
N PHE A 164 -33.29 -3.85 3.01
CA PHE A 164 -33.26 -5.12 3.73
C PHE A 164 -34.44 -5.26 4.70
N GLU A 165 -34.72 -4.22 5.48
CA GLU A 165 -35.86 -4.17 6.41
C GLU A 165 -37.22 -4.25 5.69
N ALA A 166 -37.31 -3.67 4.50
CA ALA A 166 -38.49 -3.77 3.64
C ALA A 166 -38.63 -5.11 2.91
N GLY A 167 -37.67 -6.01 3.04
CA GLY A 167 -37.62 -7.27 2.28
C GLY A 167 -37.36 -7.07 0.79
N ASP A 168 -36.88 -5.89 0.36
CA ASP A 168 -36.52 -5.59 -1.02
C ASP A 168 -35.02 -5.76 -1.22
N MET A 169 -34.62 -6.80 -1.97
CA MET A 169 -33.23 -7.11 -2.27
C MET A 169 -32.72 -6.47 -3.58
N LYS A 170 -33.44 -5.51 -4.15
CA LYS A 170 -32.99 -4.76 -5.31
C LYS A 170 -31.84 -3.85 -4.89
N GLY A 171 -30.65 -4.19 -5.32
CA GLY A 171 -29.44 -3.45 -4.97
C GLY A 171 -29.54 -1.95 -5.26
N ASP A 172 -28.89 -1.15 -4.42
CA ASP A 172 -28.78 0.31 -4.55
C ASP A 172 -27.86 0.69 -5.73
N MET A 173 -28.45 0.79 -6.93
CA MET A 173 -27.71 1.13 -8.12
C MET A 173 -27.16 2.56 -8.06
N GLY A 174 -25.90 2.72 -7.61
CA GLY A 174 -25.10 3.93 -7.76
C GLY A 174 -24.95 4.80 -6.51
N ARG A 175 -25.68 4.61 -5.41
CA ARG A 175 -25.53 5.41 -4.17
C ARG A 175 -24.29 4.98 -3.39
N LYS A 176 -24.10 3.68 -3.18
CA LYS A 176 -22.91 3.13 -2.52
C LYS A 176 -21.59 3.54 -3.21
N PRO A 177 -21.43 3.42 -4.54
CA PRO A 177 -20.27 3.96 -5.24
C PRO A 177 -20.02 5.45 -5.01
N LYS A 178 -21.09 6.26 -4.99
CA LYS A 178 -21.00 7.70 -4.70
C LYS A 178 -20.54 7.97 -3.26
N ALA A 179 -21.11 7.25 -2.29
CA ALA A 179 -20.77 7.38 -0.87
C ALA A 179 -19.30 6.97 -0.61
N LEU A 180 -18.82 5.85 -1.17
CA LEU A 180 -17.44 5.41 -1.08
C LEU A 180 -16.48 6.42 -1.74
N THR A 181 -16.86 6.96 -2.89
CA THR A 181 -16.06 8.02 -3.55
C THR A 181 -15.98 9.27 -2.70
N ALA A 182 -17.08 9.69 -2.06
CA ALA A 182 -17.11 10.84 -1.17
C ALA A 182 -16.24 10.62 0.07
N LEU A 183 -16.34 9.44 0.71
CA LEU A 183 -15.50 9.07 1.85
C LEU A 183 -14.01 9.18 1.51
N VAL A 184 -13.57 8.48 0.46
CA VAL A 184 -12.14 8.45 0.06
C VAL A 184 -11.66 9.84 -0.34
N ARG A 185 -12.44 10.61 -1.12
CA ARG A 185 -12.07 11.98 -1.52
C ARG A 185 -11.93 12.91 -0.32
N ASN A 186 -12.82 12.80 0.67
CA ASN A 186 -12.73 13.59 1.89
C ASN A 186 -11.46 13.22 2.69
N CYS A 187 -11.13 11.93 2.82
CA CYS A 187 -9.89 11.49 3.45
C CYS A 187 -8.65 12.05 2.74
N VAL A 188 -8.60 11.97 1.40
CA VAL A 188 -7.49 12.54 0.61
C VAL A 188 -7.30 14.03 0.91
N ASN A 189 -8.39 14.79 0.94
CA ASN A 189 -8.34 16.23 1.20
C ASN A 189 -7.99 16.56 2.66
N MET A 190 -8.49 15.77 3.61
CA MET A 190 -8.27 16.03 5.04
C MET A 190 -6.89 15.59 5.51
N PHE A 191 -6.32 14.52 4.93
CA PHE A 191 -5.07 13.92 5.40
C PHE A 191 -3.82 14.53 4.76
N GLY A 192 -3.94 15.13 3.58
CA GLY A 192 -2.83 15.53 2.72
C GLY A 192 -1.77 16.42 3.35
N SER A 193 -2.12 17.18 4.40
CA SER A 193 -1.21 18.07 5.13
C SER A 193 -0.88 17.56 6.53
N TYR A 194 -1.25 16.31 6.85
CA TYR A 194 -1.09 15.74 8.19
C TYR A 194 -0.47 14.35 8.11
N ASN A 195 0.15 13.90 9.22
CA ASN A 195 0.68 12.55 9.38
C ASN A 195 -0.43 11.54 9.73
N VAL A 196 -1.51 11.57 8.93
CA VAL A 196 -2.66 10.67 9.03
C VAL A 196 -2.83 9.99 7.69
N GLY A 197 -2.79 8.66 7.64
CA GLY A 197 -2.96 7.86 6.43
C GLY A 197 -4.22 6.99 6.47
N LEU A 198 -4.67 6.56 5.31
CA LEU A 198 -5.72 5.55 5.16
C LEU A 198 -5.25 4.41 4.27
N VAL A 199 -5.37 3.20 4.78
CA VAL A 199 -5.30 1.97 3.99
C VAL A 199 -6.67 1.32 3.99
N ALA A 200 -7.15 0.94 2.83
CA ALA A 200 -8.41 0.23 2.73
C ALA A 200 -8.27 -1.05 1.90
N THR A 201 -8.92 -2.11 2.33
CA THR A 201 -9.09 -3.31 1.50
C THR A 201 -10.40 -3.23 0.72
N ASN A 202 -10.47 -3.94 -0.41
CA ASN A 202 -11.70 -4.08 -1.17
C ASN A 202 -11.73 -5.38 -1.98
N HIS A 203 -12.90 -5.77 -2.43
CA HIS A 203 -13.08 -6.94 -3.29
C HIS A 203 -12.96 -6.58 -4.76
N THR A 204 -12.53 -7.57 -5.56
CA THR A 204 -12.58 -7.53 -7.02
C THR A 204 -13.55 -8.58 -7.55
N TYR A 205 -14.04 -8.36 -8.75
CA TYR A 205 -14.83 -9.32 -9.53
C TYR A 205 -14.27 -9.40 -10.94
N ALA A 206 -14.45 -10.56 -11.59
CA ALA A 206 -13.95 -10.79 -12.92
C ALA A 206 -14.53 -9.79 -13.92
N SER A 207 -13.69 -9.22 -14.79
CA SER A 207 -14.15 -8.40 -15.90
C SER A 207 -14.95 -9.27 -16.87
N GLN A 208 -16.08 -8.74 -17.34
CA GLN A 208 -16.85 -9.33 -18.43
C GLN A 208 -16.42 -8.78 -19.79
N ASP A 209 -15.51 -7.81 -19.80
CA ASP A 209 -14.99 -7.19 -21.00
C ASP A 209 -13.80 -8.01 -21.55
N MET A 210 -13.95 -8.54 -22.75
CA MET A 210 -12.90 -9.33 -23.42
C MET A 210 -11.67 -8.48 -23.80
N PHE A 211 -11.83 -7.16 -23.93
CA PHE A 211 -10.75 -6.22 -24.28
C PHE A 211 -10.04 -5.64 -23.05
N ASP A 212 -10.64 -5.75 -21.86
CA ASP A 212 -10.05 -5.33 -20.59
C ASP A 212 -10.18 -6.48 -19.58
N PRO A 213 -9.23 -7.44 -19.61
CA PRO A 213 -9.29 -8.67 -18.80
C PRO A 213 -8.93 -8.46 -17.33
N ASP A 214 -8.51 -7.24 -16.94
CA ASP A 214 -8.19 -6.95 -15.55
C ASP A 214 -9.46 -6.93 -14.69
N ASP A 215 -9.39 -7.56 -13.51
CA ASP A 215 -10.50 -7.60 -12.56
C ASP A 215 -10.95 -6.19 -12.18
N LYS A 216 -12.24 -5.99 -12.07
CA LYS A 216 -12.84 -4.73 -11.67
C LYS A 216 -12.94 -4.63 -10.15
N ILE A 217 -12.63 -3.47 -9.60
CA ILE A 217 -12.74 -3.21 -8.16
C ILE A 217 -14.19 -2.90 -7.82
N SER A 218 -14.74 -3.57 -6.80
CA SER A 218 -16.10 -3.37 -6.32
C SER A 218 -16.31 -1.95 -5.78
N GLY A 219 -17.52 -1.41 -5.91
CA GLY A 219 -17.85 -0.08 -5.39
C GLY A 219 -17.55 1.08 -6.33
N GLY A 220 -17.22 0.80 -7.60
CA GLY A 220 -17.09 1.79 -8.68
C GLY A 220 -15.70 2.39 -8.82
N GLN A 221 -15.50 3.12 -9.92
CA GLN A 221 -14.18 3.66 -10.27
C GLN A 221 -13.82 4.97 -9.54
N GLY A 222 -14.81 5.69 -9.00
CA GLY A 222 -14.60 7.03 -8.45
C GLY A 222 -13.61 7.08 -7.29
N PHE A 223 -13.72 6.15 -6.33
CA PHE A 223 -12.79 6.10 -5.21
C PHE A 223 -11.40 5.60 -5.61
N VAL A 224 -11.32 4.74 -6.64
CA VAL A 224 -10.04 4.29 -7.23
C VAL A 224 -9.28 5.47 -7.80
N TYR A 225 -9.98 6.35 -8.54
CA TYR A 225 -9.36 7.58 -9.07
C TYR A 225 -8.97 8.57 -7.97
N ALA A 226 -9.73 8.65 -6.89
CA ALA A 226 -9.42 9.52 -5.76
C ALA A 226 -8.19 9.02 -4.96
N SER A 227 -7.98 7.71 -4.86
CA SER A 227 -6.86 7.11 -4.12
C SER A 227 -5.50 7.46 -4.73
N SER A 228 -4.46 7.51 -3.88
CA SER A 228 -3.09 7.80 -4.32
C SER A 228 -2.37 6.56 -4.84
N ILE A 229 -2.64 5.41 -4.23
CA ILE A 229 -2.05 4.11 -4.54
C ILE A 229 -3.17 3.08 -4.63
N VAL A 230 -3.12 2.20 -5.64
CA VAL A 230 -4.04 1.08 -5.81
C VAL A 230 -3.25 -0.16 -6.20
N VAL A 231 -3.39 -1.20 -5.38
CA VAL A 231 -2.75 -2.51 -5.57
C VAL A 231 -3.83 -3.55 -5.83
N ALA A 232 -3.82 -4.17 -7.00
CA ALA A 232 -4.68 -5.32 -7.29
C ALA A 232 -3.97 -6.63 -6.91
N MET A 233 -4.70 -7.55 -6.28
CA MET A 233 -4.16 -8.79 -5.73
C MET A 233 -4.95 -10.00 -6.23
N LYS A 234 -4.25 -10.98 -6.82
CA LYS A 234 -4.82 -12.27 -7.24
C LYS A 234 -4.26 -13.40 -6.40
N LYS A 235 -5.10 -14.37 -6.04
CA LYS A 235 -4.73 -15.56 -5.28
C LYS A 235 -4.25 -16.68 -6.18
N LEU A 236 -3.04 -17.15 -5.92
CA LEU A 236 -2.50 -18.37 -6.49
C LEU A 236 -2.18 -19.37 -5.37
N LYS A 237 -2.32 -20.65 -5.61
CA LYS A 237 -1.97 -21.70 -4.63
C LYS A 237 -0.45 -21.80 -4.51
N LEU A 238 0.08 -21.71 -3.29
CA LEU A 238 1.49 -22.00 -3.01
C LEU A 238 1.63 -23.51 -2.77
N LYS A 239 2.31 -24.18 -3.69
CA LYS A 239 2.60 -25.62 -3.64
C LYS A 239 4.11 -25.85 -3.61
N GLU A 240 4.75 -25.26 -2.61
CA GLU A 240 6.18 -25.37 -2.35
C GLU A 240 6.39 -25.62 -0.86
N ASP A 241 7.40 -26.42 -0.52
CA ASP A 241 7.89 -26.57 0.84
C ASP A 241 8.79 -25.39 1.25
N GLU A 242 9.34 -25.42 2.47
CA GLU A 242 10.24 -24.39 3.00
C GLU A 242 11.53 -24.28 2.18
N ASP A 243 11.95 -25.33 1.54
CA ASP A 243 13.11 -25.36 0.65
C ASP A 243 12.81 -24.93 -0.79
N GLY A 244 11.54 -24.59 -1.10
CA GLY A 244 11.10 -24.18 -2.43
C GLY A 244 10.92 -25.36 -3.40
N ASN A 245 10.88 -26.63 -2.93
CA ASN A 245 10.60 -27.76 -3.77
C ASN A 245 9.07 -27.88 -3.98
N LYS A 246 8.67 -28.29 -5.18
CA LYS A 246 7.26 -28.49 -5.49
C LYS A 246 6.67 -29.66 -4.68
N VAL A 247 5.53 -29.41 -4.06
CA VAL A 247 4.74 -30.39 -3.31
C VAL A 247 3.31 -30.46 -3.86
N SER A 248 2.62 -31.58 -3.60
CA SER A 248 1.22 -31.77 -4.02
C SER A 248 0.23 -30.92 -3.20
N GLU A 249 0.54 -30.73 -1.93
CA GLU A 249 -0.29 -30.01 -0.98
C GLU A 249 -0.20 -28.49 -1.14
N VAL A 250 -1.28 -27.80 -0.76
CA VAL A 250 -1.28 -26.34 -0.68
C VAL A 250 -0.72 -25.92 0.68
N ARG A 251 0.47 -25.31 0.69
CA ARG A 251 1.17 -24.86 1.90
C ARG A 251 0.93 -23.37 2.22
N GLY A 252 0.23 -22.67 1.36
CA GLY A 252 -0.02 -21.25 1.54
C GLY A 252 -0.66 -20.63 0.30
N ILE A 253 -0.55 -19.33 0.22
CA ILE A 253 -0.93 -18.56 -0.97
C ILE A 253 0.27 -17.87 -1.58
N ARG A 254 0.19 -17.67 -2.88
CA ARG A 254 1.06 -16.76 -3.61
C ARG A 254 0.17 -15.61 -4.07
N SER A 255 0.40 -14.44 -3.50
CA SER A 255 -0.35 -13.23 -3.84
C SER A 255 0.32 -12.52 -5.00
N ALA A 256 -0.33 -12.50 -6.17
CA ALA A 256 0.14 -11.72 -7.29
C ALA A 256 -0.34 -10.27 -7.13
N CYS A 257 0.55 -9.39 -6.71
CA CYS A 257 0.29 -7.97 -6.47
C CYS A 257 0.67 -7.16 -7.71
N LYS A 258 -0.29 -6.47 -8.33
CA LYS A 258 -0.11 -5.57 -9.48
C LYS A 258 -0.40 -4.14 -9.06
N ILE A 259 0.51 -3.22 -9.32
CA ILE A 259 0.31 -1.80 -9.04
C ILE A 259 -0.55 -1.19 -10.14
N MET A 260 -1.83 -0.96 -9.86
CA MET A 260 -2.74 -0.33 -10.81
C MET A 260 -2.57 1.19 -10.88
N LYS A 261 -2.17 1.79 -9.74
CA LYS A 261 -1.93 3.22 -9.61
C LYS A 261 -0.91 3.48 -8.53
N THR A 262 0.03 4.35 -8.81
CA THR A 262 0.94 4.97 -7.84
C THR A 262 1.41 6.32 -8.39
N ARG A 263 1.94 7.17 -7.52
CA ARG A 263 2.59 8.45 -7.88
C ARG A 263 4.09 8.43 -7.61
N TYR A 264 4.62 7.31 -7.10
CA TYR A 264 5.97 7.23 -6.54
C TYR A 264 6.87 6.25 -7.30
N SER A 265 6.29 5.39 -8.12
CA SER A 265 6.99 4.39 -8.93
C SER A 265 6.29 4.17 -10.27
N LYS A 266 6.75 3.21 -11.06
CA LYS A 266 6.11 2.84 -12.34
C LYS A 266 4.83 2.03 -12.09
N PRO A 267 3.67 2.46 -12.60
CA PRO A 267 2.45 1.66 -12.53
C PRO A 267 2.53 0.42 -13.44
N PHE A 268 1.60 -0.50 -13.24
CA PHE A 268 1.41 -1.77 -13.97
C PHE A 268 2.49 -2.83 -13.76
N GLU A 269 3.48 -2.55 -12.94
CA GLU A 269 4.43 -3.57 -12.47
C GLU A 269 3.76 -4.53 -11.48
N SER A 270 4.26 -5.78 -11.43
CA SER A 270 3.70 -6.81 -10.56
C SER A 270 4.78 -7.66 -9.91
N VAL A 271 4.48 -8.18 -8.72
CA VAL A 271 5.29 -9.13 -7.98
C VAL A 271 4.41 -10.24 -7.41
N GLN A 272 4.96 -11.45 -7.31
CA GLN A 272 4.32 -12.55 -6.59
C GLN A 272 4.93 -12.69 -5.20
N VAL A 273 4.13 -12.45 -4.17
CA VAL A 273 4.53 -12.54 -2.77
C VAL A 273 4.04 -13.87 -2.20
N LYS A 274 4.95 -14.70 -1.68
CA LYS A 274 4.62 -15.97 -1.03
C LYS A 274 4.21 -15.72 0.42
N ILE A 275 3.08 -16.29 0.83
CA ILE A 275 2.55 -16.25 2.19
C ILE A 275 2.26 -17.70 2.60
N PRO A 276 3.25 -18.45 3.08
CA PRO A 276 3.06 -19.75 3.70
C PRO A 276 2.15 -19.65 4.93
N TYR A 277 1.31 -20.66 5.16
CA TYR A 277 0.39 -20.65 6.32
C TYR A 277 1.12 -20.75 7.66
N ASP A 278 2.25 -21.48 7.68
CA ASP A 278 2.98 -21.76 8.92
C ASP A 278 3.94 -20.63 9.31
N THR A 279 4.61 -19.99 8.33
CA THR A 279 5.69 -19.03 8.58
C THR A 279 5.33 -17.58 8.21
N GLY A 280 4.19 -17.38 7.54
CA GLY A 280 3.78 -16.07 7.08
C GLY A 280 4.60 -15.56 5.87
N MET A 281 4.52 -14.27 5.60
CA MET A 281 5.13 -13.65 4.42
C MET A 281 6.63 -13.46 4.57
N SER A 282 7.42 -14.02 3.65
CA SER A 282 8.85 -13.74 3.58
C SER A 282 9.12 -12.31 3.10
N PRO A 283 9.97 -11.53 3.80
CA PRO A 283 10.33 -10.17 3.39
C PRO A 283 11.00 -10.12 2.01
N TYR A 284 11.69 -11.17 1.60
CA TYR A 284 12.45 -11.24 0.35
C TYR A 284 11.68 -11.90 -0.80
N SER A 285 10.48 -12.40 -0.55
CA SER A 285 9.67 -13.05 -1.58
C SER A 285 9.43 -12.13 -2.78
N GLY A 286 9.72 -12.60 -4.00
CA GLY A 286 9.59 -11.86 -5.25
C GLY A 286 10.71 -10.85 -5.53
N LEU A 287 11.63 -10.61 -4.58
CA LEU A 287 12.70 -9.64 -4.76
C LEU A 287 13.74 -10.11 -5.79
N LEU A 288 14.08 -11.39 -5.77
CA LEU A 288 15.03 -11.94 -6.75
C LEU A 288 14.54 -11.76 -8.19
N ASP A 289 13.27 -12.04 -8.45
CA ASP A 289 12.68 -11.89 -9.78
C ASP A 289 12.70 -10.42 -10.24
N LEU A 290 12.51 -9.49 -9.30
CA LEU A 290 12.57 -8.05 -9.57
C LEU A 290 13.99 -7.60 -9.94
N ILE A 291 15.00 -8.03 -9.19
CA ILE A 291 16.40 -7.66 -9.46
C ILE A 291 16.97 -8.37 -10.70
N GLU A 292 16.50 -9.58 -11.05
CA GLU A 292 16.82 -10.24 -12.33
C GLU A 292 16.20 -9.44 -13.50
N LYS A 293 14.94 -9.02 -13.38
CA LYS A 293 14.28 -8.18 -14.40
C LYS A 293 14.99 -6.83 -14.58
N ALA A 294 15.59 -6.30 -13.53
CA ALA A 294 16.41 -5.10 -13.58
C ALA A 294 17.86 -5.35 -14.08
N GLU A 295 18.17 -6.57 -14.53
CA GLU A 295 19.47 -7.01 -15.05
C GLU A 295 20.65 -6.80 -14.07
N LEU A 296 20.38 -6.68 -12.77
CA LEU A 296 21.40 -6.51 -11.75
C LEU A 296 22.12 -7.82 -11.42
N VAL A 297 21.39 -8.93 -11.48
CA VAL A 297 21.90 -10.28 -11.28
C VAL A 297 21.90 -11.01 -12.60
N LYS A 298 23.04 -11.58 -12.99
CA LYS A 298 23.23 -12.27 -14.27
C LYS A 298 23.33 -13.78 -14.05
N LYS A 299 22.78 -14.55 -14.98
CA LYS A 299 22.85 -16.00 -14.96
C LYS A 299 24.18 -16.47 -15.55
N GLU A 300 24.95 -17.25 -14.79
CA GLU A 300 26.14 -17.93 -15.22
C GLU A 300 26.04 -19.45 -14.95
N GLY A 301 25.75 -20.22 -15.97
CA GLY A 301 25.44 -21.64 -15.82
C GLY A 301 24.22 -21.88 -14.95
N ASN A 302 24.38 -22.60 -13.84
CA ASN A 302 23.30 -22.86 -12.86
C ASN A 302 23.26 -21.84 -11.70
N SER A 303 24.16 -20.87 -11.69
CA SER A 303 24.27 -19.85 -10.64
C SER A 303 23.80 -18.49 -11.13
N LEU A 304 23.43 -17.65 -10.18
CA LEU A 304 23.19 -16.22 -10.38
C LEU A 304 24.34 -15.44 -9.75
N VAL A 305 24.80 -14.42 -10.45
CA VAL A 305 26.00 -13.65 -10.12
C VAL A 305 25.66 -12.17 -10.03
N TYR A 306 26.07 -11.53 -8.96
CA TYR A 306 26.03 -10.09 -8.74
C TYR A 306 27.48 -9.59 -8.51
N THR A 307 27.86 -8.55 -9.22
CA THR A 307 29.11 -7.84 -8.93
C THR A 307 28.78 -6.57 -8.16
N THR A 308 29.26 -6.45 -6.94
CA THR A 308 29.05 -5.30 -6.05
C THR A 308 29.73 -4.03 -6.58
N LEU A 309 29.45 -2.87 -5.98
CA LEU A 309 30.07 -1.59 -6.40
C LEU A 309 31.59 -1.55 -6.13
N ASP A 310 32.05 -2.30 -5.13
CA ASP A 310 33.47 -2.44 -4.77
C ASP A 310 34.19 -3.59 -5.51
N GLY A 311 33.47 -4.29 -6.42
CA GLY A 311 34.03 -5.31 -7.30
C GLY A 311 34.01 -6.73 -6.73
N GLU A 312 33.40 -6.94 -5.54
CA GLU A 312 33.18 -8.28 -5.00
C GLU A 312 32.18 -9.05 -5.88
N ILE A 313 32.43 -10.37 -6.07
CA ILE A 313 31.54 -11.23 -6.85
C ILE A 313 30.74 -12.14 -5.90
N ILE A 314 29.45 -11.93 -5.83
CA ILE A 314 28.50 -12.79 -5.10
C ILE A 314 27.91 -13.79 -6.09
N LYS A 315 28.25 -15.08 -5.95
CA LYS A 315 27.77 -16.16 -6.82
C LYS A 315 27.07 -17.22 -5.98
N LYS A 316 25.77 -17.44 -6.25
CA LYS A 316 24.93 -18.40 -5.52
C LYS A 316 23.96 -19.08 -6.47
N PHE A 317 23.46 -20.25 -6.06
CA PHE A 317 22.28 -20.84 -6.68
C PHE A 317 21.03 -20.03 -6.35
N ARG A 318 19.99 -20.11 -7.18
CA ARG A 318 18.71 -19.39 -6.98
C ARG A 318 18.16 -19.53 -5.55
N LYS A 319 18.18 -20.74 -4.97
CA LYS A 319 17.70 -20.98 -3.60
C LYS A 319 18.46 -20.18 -2.54
N GLY A 320 19.79 -20.04 -2.68
CA GLY A 320 20.59 -19.23 -1.76
C GLY A 320 20.25 -17.74 -1.87
N TRP A 321 19.97 -17.24 -3.08
CA TRP A 321 19.46 -15.90 -3.30
C TRP A 321 18.08 -15.71 -2.67
N GLU A 322 17.12 -16.61 -2.94
CA GLU A 322 15.75 -16.49 -2.40
C GLU A 322 15.70 -16.54 -0.86
N ARG A 323 16.63 -17.22 -0.21
CA ARG A 323 16.78 -17.25 1.26
C ARG A 323 17.60 -16.10 1.82
N ASN A 324 18.16 -15.25 0.97
CA ASN A 324 19.07 -14.18 1.38
C ASN A 324 20.32 -14.68 2.12
N ASP A 325 20.86 -15.86 1.70
CA ASP A 325 22.07 -16.43 2.31
C ASP A 325 23.21 -15.41 2.29
N ASP A 326 23.89 -15.22 3.44
CA ASP A 326 24.95 -14.22 3.67
C ASP A 326 24.53 -12.77 3.34
N ASN A 327 23.24 -12.46 3.52
CA ASN A 327 22.67 -11.13 3.27
C ASN A 327 22.87 -10.61 1.84
N CYS A 328 22.89 -11.52 0.86
CA CYS A 328 23.17 -11.18 -0.54
C CYS A 328 22.14 -10.23 -1.15
N LEU A 329 20.84 -10.38 -0.83
CA LEU A 329 19.79 -9.46 -1.29
C LEU A 329 19.86 -8.10 -0.60
N ASP A 330 20.23 -8.08 0.69
CA ASP A 330 20.42 -6.81 1.43
C ASP A 330 21.53 -5.99 0.81
N ARG A 331 22.61 -6.65 0.38
CA ARG A 331 23.72 -5.99 -0.34
C ARG A 331 23.24 -5.36 -1.66
N VAL A 332 22.45 -6.10 -2.46
CA VAL A 332 21.87 -5.57 -3.70
C VAL A 332 20.97 -4.38 -3.41
N MET A 333 20.07 -4.47 -2.42
CA MET A 333 19.16 -3.38 -2.06
C MET A 333 19.92 -2.12 -1.63
N ALA A 334 20.99 -2.27 -0.85
CA ALA A 334 21.81 -1.15 -0.38
C ALA A 334 22.51 -0.41 -1.53
N GLU A 335 22.93 -1.13 -2.57
CA GLU A 335 23.65 -0.57 -3.72
C GLU A 335 22.73 -0.09 -4.84
N PHE A 336 21.47 -0.51 -4.84
CA PHE A 336 20.51 -0.26 -5.90
C PHE A 336 20.32 1.23 -6.25
N PRO A 337 20.15 2.16 -5.28
CA PRO A 337 19.96 3.58 -5.60
C PRO A 337 21.13 4.19 -6.36
N GLN A 338 22.36 3.80 -6.00
CA GLN A 338 23.57 4.30 -6.68
C GLN A 338 23.70 3.78 -8.11
N ARG A 339 23.24 2.54 -8.35
CA ARG A 339 23.21 1.97 -9.69
C ARG A 339 22.18 2.63 -10.59
N GLN A 340 21.00 2.91 -10.08
CA GLN A 340 19.97 3.65 -10.82
C GLN A 340 20.41 5.06 -11.19
N ALA A 341 21.06 5.77 -10.29
CA ALA A 341 21.58 7.10 -10.57
C ALA A 341 22.62 7.09 -11.70
N LYS A 342 23.51 6.09 -11.74
CA LYS A 342 24.49 5.92 -12.83
C LYS A 342 23.85 5.64 -14.18
N ILE A 343 22.83 4.78 -14.23
CA ILE A 343 22.12 4.45 -15.48
C ILE A 343 21.42 5.70 -16.04
N SER A 344 20.75 6.47 -15.19
CA SER A 344 20.09 7.72 -15.61
C SER A 344 21.06 8.76 -16.14
N THR A 345 22.26 8.87 -15.55
CA THR A 345 23.28 9.83 -15.99
C THR A 345 23.87 9.42 -17.36
N VAL A 346 24.09 8.13 -17.57
CA VAL A 346 24.61 7.62 -18.87
C VAL A 346 23.58 7.84 -19.98
N ALA A 347 22.29 7.54 -19.73
CA ALA A 347 21.23 7.74 -20.72
C ALA A 347 21.09 9.22 -21.13
N LEU A 348 21.20 10.17 -20.18
CA LEU A 348 21.16 11.61 -20.49
C LEU A 348 22.37 12.07 -21.32
N GLN A 349 23.55 11.52 -21.07
CA GLN A 349 24.76 11.83 -21.84
C GLN A 349 24.71 11.26 -23.27
N GLU A 350 24.11 10.10 -23.46
CA GLU A 350 23.89 9.52 -24.79
C GLU A 350 22.90 10.35 -25.62
N GLU A 351 21.79 10.79 -25.03
CA GLU A 351 20.82 11.68 -25.70
C GLU A 351 21.44 13.05 -26.06
N GLU A 352 22.28 13.62 -25.21
CA GLU A 352 23.02 14.87 -25.52
C GLU A 352 24.10 14.70 -26.60
N SER A 353 24.62 13.50 -26.79
CA SER A 353 25.64 13.20 -27.83
C SER A 353 25.04 12.89 -29.21
N GLU A 354 23.74 12.54 -29.26
CA GLU A 354 23.00 12.27 -30.51
C GLU A 354 22.20 13.50 -31.02
N ALA A 355 22.11 14.57 -30.25
CA ALA A 355 21.43 15.82 -30.58
C ALA A 355 22.40 16.89 -31.10
#